data_5049aae2e2b6b25fd1d30d89165ebe98
#
_entry.id   5049aae2e2b6b25fd1d30d89165ebe98
#
_cell.length_a   1.000
_cell.length_b   1.000
_cell.length_c   1.000
_cell.angle_alpha   90.00
_cell.angle_beta   90.00
_cell.angle_gamma   90.00
#
_symmetry.space_group_name_H-M   'P 1'
#
loop_
_entity.id
_entity.type
_entity.pdbx_description
1 polymer ?
#
loop_
_entity_poly.entity_id
_entity_poly.type
_entity_poly.pdbx_seq_one_letter_code
_entity_poly.pdbx_strand_id
1 'polypeptide(L)'
;MIRPSAGTALRSAGRHLRKHPALTAVCVGAALASFCALGPGSAAALAGIPTMTRAEIIARAESGLGTNYTWGGESWTPDTGSGAGPDCSGYGLKCWEVPKTLLYQEENGVNATISPRYTSYSFYNCVGPWYELTSRSLLREGDILVKNNGTSGHVTIYAGGDAWNSPVIYEAPGTGLEIRRISRYLGSEYKPIRRESLADGIILDNPTAKSIGGPGAGGNWSRSTNISGYYGDDYQSHAPTTDSVWARWTPRLPSTGYYEIFLRWTAGSDRASGLMVTVNTPSGQYKRFINQRINGGKWFSLGQYSFRAGYAPATGSITMYATGADGYVIADAVQFVYKP
;
A
#
# COMPACT_ATOMS: atom_id res chain seq x y z
N MET A 1 6.64 -34.81 -80.06
CA MET A 1 6.15 -34.51 -81.47
C MET A 1 5.25 -33.29 -81.36
N ILE A 2 5.70 -32.26 -82.04
CA ILE A 2 4.91 -31.24 -82.73
C ILE A 2 4.25 -30.13 -81.93
N ARG A 3 4.88 -28.99 -82.01
CA ARG A 3 4.34 -27.61 -82.06
C ARG A 3 3.45 -27.47 -83.36
N PRO A 4 2.87 -26.31 -83.68
CA PRO A 4 2.72 -24.94 -83.11
C PRO A 4 1.25 -24.43 -83.38
N SER A 5 0.84 -23.21 -83.16
CA SER A 5 1.11 -21.86 -83.66
C SER A 5 -0.09 -20.98 -83.30
N ALA A 6 0.09 -19.79 -82.85
CA ALA A 6 0.29 -18.54 -83.58
C ALA A 6 -0.98 -17.81 -84.04
N GLY A 7 -1.05 -16.57 -83.65
CA GLY A 7 -1.65 -15.46 -84.37
C GLY A 7 -2.95 -14.93 -83.74
N THR A 8 -3.29 -13.68 -83.62
CA THR A 8 -2.85 -12.46 -84.28
C THR A 8 -3.54 -11.28 -83.55
N ALA A 9 -2.90 -10.16 -83.51
CA ALA A 9 -3.31 -8.86 -82.97
C ALA A 9 -4.54 -8.23 -83.61
N LEU A 10 -5.19 -7.28 -82.98
CA LEU A 10 -5.59 -5.98 -83.52
C LEU A 10 -6.16 -5.02 -82.44
N ARG A 11 -5.41 -3.99 -82.20
CA ARG A 11 -5.67 -2.52 -82.23
C ARG A 11 -6.95 -1.96 -81.63
N SER A 12 -6.67 -1.07 -80.72
CA SER A 12 -6.88 0.40 -80.56
C SER A 12 -8.30 0.85 -80.16
N ALA A 13 -8.32 1.57 -79.06
CA ALA A 13 -8.82 2.94 -79.05
C ALA A 13 -8.62 3.54 -77.65
N GLY A 14 -7.97 4.65 -77.60
CA GLY A 14 -7.69 5.41 -76.33
C GLY A 14 -8.90 6.13 -75.79
N ARG A 15 -8.91 6.32 -74.49
CA ARG A 15 -9.59 7.45 -73.82
C ARG A 15 -8.82 7.87 -72.61
N HIS A 16 -8.52 9.12 -72.63
CA HIS A 16 -7.94 9.85 -71.45
C HIS A 16 -8.77 9.64 -70.19
N LEU A 17 -8.12 9.22 -69.13
CA LEU A 17 -8.64 9.39 -67.80
C LEU A 17 -7.54 9.90 -66.90
N ARG A 18 -7.91 10.93 -66.16
CA ARG A 18 -7.13 11.81 -65.33
C ARG A 18 -6.33 11.05 -64.26
N LYS A 19 -5.10 11.48 -64.06
CA LYS A 19 -4.24 11.08 -62.95
C LYS A 19 -4.86 11.54 -61.62
N HIS A 20 -5.19 10.60 -60.77
CA HIS A 20 -5.30 10.85 -59.34
C HIS A 20 -4.01 10.42 -58.66
N PRO A 21 -3.45 11.20 -57.76
CA PRO A 21 -2.24 10.81 -57.03
C PRO A 21 -2.59 9.67 -56.06
N ALA A 22 -1.77 8.62 -56.11
CA ALA A 22 -1.81 7.54 -55.15
C ALA A 22 -1.43 8.12 -53.76
N LEU A 23 -2.36 8.05 -52.80
CA LEU A 23 -2.03 8.20 -51.39
C LEU A 23 -1.25 6.95 -50.98
N THR A 24 0.04 7.14 -50.81
CA THR A 24 0.89 6.16 -50.11
C THR A 24 0.47 6.16 -48.66
N ALA A 25 -0.23 5.12 -48.23
CA ALA A 25 -0.47 4.87 -46.81
C ALA A 25 0.86 4.51 -46.16
N VAL A 26 1.49 5.49 -45.50
CA VAL A 26 2.58 5.25 -44.58
C VAL A 26 1.94 4.63 -43.33
N CYS A 27 2.08 3.32 -43.18
CA CYS A 27 1.87 2.66 -41.89
C CYS A 27 2.93 3.20 -40.92
N VAL A 28 2.61 4.26 -40.20
CA VAL A 28 3.33 4.64 -39.02
C VAL A 28 2.91 3.62 -37.94
N GLY A 29 3.76 2.63 -37.72
CA GLY A 29 3.70 1.76 -36.57
C GLY A 29 3.91 2.61 -35.33
N ALA A 30 2.82 3.09 -34.75
CA ALA A 30 2.86 3.65 -33.41
C ALA A 30 3.12 2.50 -32.46
N ALA A 31 4.38 2.34 -32.05
CA ALA A 31 4.73 1.61 -30.85
C ALA A 31 4.01 2.33 -29.70
N LEU A 32 2.93 1.72 -29.20
CA LEU A 32 2.31 2.08 -27.93
C LEU A 32 3.32 1.76 -26.84
N ALA A 33 4.23 2.69 -26.59
CA ALA A 33 4.96 2.73 -25.34
C ALA A 33 3.92 3.00 -24.26
N SER A 34 3.62 1.97 -23.47
CA SER A 34 2.72 2.04 -22.33
C SER A 34 3.35 2.99 -21.31
N PHE A 35 2.97 4.25 -21.34
CA PHE A 35 3.35 5.23 -20.31
C PHE A 35 2.51 4.94 -19.06
N CYS A 36 3.06 4.13 -18.16
CA CYS A 36 2.58 4.01 -16.79
C CYS A 36 3.26 5.03 -15.86
N ALA A 37 3.72 6.15 -16.40
CA ALA A 37 4.42 7.18 -15.66
C ALA A 37 3.57 8.45 -15.56
N LEU A 38 2.66 8.48 -14.60
CA LEU A 38 2.18 9.75 -14.04
C LEU A 38 2.93 9.96 -12.72
N GLY A 39 3.85 10.90 -12.73
CA GLY A 39 4.56 11.35 -11.53
C GLY A 39 3.61 11.99 -10.50
N PRO A 40 4.11 12.31 -9.28
CA PRO A 40 3.29 12.89 -8.22
C PRO A 40 2.88 14.32 -8.57
N GLY A 41 1.75 14.46 -9.25
CA GLY A 41 1.20 15.75 -9.62
C GLY A 41 -0.17 15.58 -10.23
N SER A 42 -1.20 15.81 -9.43
CA SER A 42 -2.60 15.85 -9.87
C SER A 42 -3.24 14.50 -10.22
N ALA A 43 -3.34 13.60 -9.25
CA ALA A 43 -4.35 12.55 -9.33
C ALA A 43 -5.70 13.17 -8.98
N ALA A 44 -6.51 13.47 -10.00
CA ALA A 44 -7.94 13.48 -9.78
C ALA A 44 -8.26 12.08 -9.25
N ALA A 45 -8.66 11.98 -7.97
CA ALA A 45 -9.09 10.72 -7.39
C ALA A 45 -10.14 10.12 -8.33
N LEU A 46 -9.85 8.93 -8.87
CA LEU A 46 -10.86 8.21 -9.65
C LEU A 46 -12.06 8.03 -8.72
N ALA A 47 -13.18 8.63 -9.08
CA ALA A 47 -14.40 8.58 -8.28
C ALA A 47 -14.72 7.11 -7.99
N GLY A 48 -14.68 6.70 -6.71
CA GLY A 48 -15.03 5.36 -6.27
C GLY A 48 -13.97 4.55 -5.53
N ILE A 49 -12.70 5.02 -5.43
CA ILE A 49 -11.70 4.35 -4.59
C ILE A 49 -11.58 5.08 -3.26
N PRO A 50 -11.78 4.40 -2.11
CA PRO A 50 -11.58 5.04 -0.82
C PRO A 50 -10.12 5.42 -0.62
N THR A 51 -9.87 6.54 0.05
CA THR A 51 -8.53 6.86 0.52
C THR A 51 -8.15 5.87 1.62
N MET A 52 -7.03 5.20 1.47
CA MET A 52 -6.51 4.23 2.45
C MET A 52 -5.13 4.62 2.95
N THR A 53 -4.83 4.18 4.14
CA THR A 53 -3.49 4.22 4.70
C THR A 53 -2.74 2.93 4.41
N ARG A 54 -1.42 2.98 4.45
CA ARG A 54 -0.59 1.77 4.37
C ARG A 54 -0.85 0.82 5.53
N ALA A 55 -1.09 1.36 6.73
CA ALA A 55 -1.43 0.57 7.91
C ALA A 55 -2.75 -0.21 7.72
N GLU A 56 -3.77 0.40 7.13
CA GLU A 56 -5.03 -0.29 6.79
C GLU A 56 -4.79 -1.41 5.77
N ILE A 57 -3.97 -1.18 4.74
CA ILE A 57 -3.61 -2.21 3.75
C ILE A 57 -2.94 -3.40 4.44
N ILE A 58 -1.95 -3.15 5.30
CA ILE A 58 -1.23 -4.21 6.01
C ILE A 58 -2.15 -4.94 7.00
N ALA A 59 -3.00 -4.22 7.76
CA ALA A 59 -3.97 -4.85 8.65
C ALA A 59 -4.94 -5.78 7.89
N ARG A 60 -5.38 -5.37 6.71
CA ARG A 60 -6.20 -6.23 5.83
C ARG A 60 -5.42 -7.43 5.33
N ALA A 61 -4.18 -7.26 4.92
CA ALA A 61 -3.33 -8.37 4.51
C ALA A 61 -3.14 -9.39 5.65
N GLU A 62 -2.92 -8.91 6.87
CA GLU A 62 -2.82 -9.76 8.06
C GLU A 62 -4.11 -10.51 8.38
N SER A 63 -5.26 -9.87 8.22
CA SER A 63 -6.55 -10.52 8.48
C SER A 63 -6.86 -11.71 7.57
N GLY A 64 -6.18 -11.80 6.43
CA GLY A 64 -6.30 -12.92 5.49
C GLY A 64 -5.40 -14.11 5.79
N LEU A 65 -4.45 -14.01 6.72
CA LEU A 65 -3.50 -15.09 7.01
C LEU A 65 -4.20 -16.39 7.42
N GLY A 66 -3.71 -17.51 6.91
CA GLY A 66 -4.28 -18.85 7.16
C GLY A 66 -5.55 -19.17 6.36
N THR A 67 -6.06 -18.23 5.55
CA THR A 67 -7.18 -18.50 4.65
C THR A 67 -6.70 -19.28 3.43
N ASN A 68 -7.46 -20.28 3.00
CA ASN A 68 -7.15 -21.07 1.82
C ASN A 68 -7.22 -20.26 0.53
N TYR A 69 -6.31 -20.55 -0.40
CA TYR A 69 -6.38 -20.01 -1.76
C TYR A 69 -7.55 -20.62 -2.54
N THR A 70 -8.31 -19.76 -3.23
CA THR A 70 -9.36 -20.20 -4.16
C THR A 70 -9.19 -19.50 -5.49
N TRP A 71 -9.00 -20.26 -6.58
CA TRP A 71 -8.88 -19.69 -7.93
C TRP A 71 -10.11 -18.87 -8.30
N GLY A 72 -9.91 -17.63 -8.72
CA GLY A 72 -11.00 -16.71 -9.04
C GLY A 72 -11.70 -16.11 -7.83
N GLY A 73 -11.29 -16.44 -6.60
CA GLY A 73 -11.84 -15.92 -5.36
C GLY A 73 -11.34 -14.51 -5.03
N GLU A 74 -12.11 -13.79 -4.23
CA GLU A 74 -11.77 -12.43 -3.78
C GLU A 74 -12.07 -12.20 -2.29
N SER A 75 -12.67 -13.17 -1.62
CA SER A 75 -13.09 -12.99 -0.23
C SER A 75 -12.37 -13.95 0.71
N TRP A 76 -12.11 -13.50 1.90
CA TRP A 76 -11.79 -14.32 3.06
C TRP A 76 -12.68 -13.89 4.21
N THR A 77 -13.04 -14.84 5.06
CA THR A 77 -13.80 -14.53 6.27
C THR A 77 -12.85 -14.21 7.42
N PRO A 78 -13.32 -13.40 8.38
CA PRO A 78 -14.35 -13.84 9.32
C PRO A 78 -15.80 -13.53 8.94
N ASP A 79 -16.07 -12.71 7.94
CA ASP A 79 -17.38 -12.10 7.83
C ASP A 79 -18.47 -12.88 7.08
N THR A 80 -18.14 -13.92 6.31
CA THR A 80 -19.15 -14.56 5.45
C THR A 80 -19.35 -16.06 5.64
N GLY A 81 -18.57 -16.74 6.46
CA GLY A 81 -18.71 -18.20 6.69
C GLY A 81 -18.59 -19.08 5.43
N SER A 82 -18.39 -18.49 4.26
CA SER A 82 -18.16 -19.21 3.01
C SER A 82 -16.67 -19.46 2.84
N GLY A 83 -16.24 -20.69 2.82
CA GLY A 83 -14.83 -21.12 2.76
C GLY A 83 -14.12 -20.79 1.45
N ALA A 84 -14.51 -19.76 0.73
CA ALA A 84 -13.87 -19.32 -0.49
C ALA A 84 -12.85 -18.22 -0.16
N GLY A 85 -11.60 -18.58 -0.05
CA GLY A 85 -10.50 -17.62 0.03
C GLY A 85 -10.28 -16.87 -1.28
N PRO A 86 -9.39 -15.88 -1.33
CA PRO A 86 -9.03 -15.17 -2.53
C PRO A 86 -7.98 -15.94 -3.36
N ASP A 87 -7.88 -15.63 -4.65
CA ASP A 87 -6.63 -15.85 -5.40
C ASP A 87 -5.65 -14.69 -5.17
N CYS A 88 -4.48 -14.73 -5.82
CA CYS A 88 -3.44 -13.72 -5.60
C CYS A 88 -3.90 -12.30 -5.99
N SER A 89 -4.64 -12.13 -7.07
CA SER A 89 -5.17 -10.84 -7.50
C SER A 89 -6.36 -10.40 -6.65
N GLY A 90 -7.27 -11.31 -6.32
CA GLY A 90 -8.39 -11.04 -5.42
C GLY A 90 -7.93 -10.62 -4.03
N TYR A 91 -6.85 -11.22 -3.54
CA TYR A 91 -6.23 -10.82 -2.29
C TYR A 91 -5.71 -9.37 -2.35
N GLY A 92 -4.93 -9.04 -3.41
CA GLY A 92 -4.45 -7.68 -3.62
C GLY A 92 -5.58 -6.65 -3.74
N LEU A 93 -6.63 -6.95 -4.52
CA LEU A 93 -7.79 -6.07 -4.68
C LEU A 93 -8.50 -5.79 -3.36
N LYS A 94 -8.71 -6.83 -2.56
CA LYS A 94 -9.42 -6.68 -1.29
C LYS A 94 -8.57 -5.95 -0.24
N CYS A 95 -7.25 -6.18 -0.21
CA CYS A 95 -6.35 -5.43 0.64
C CYS A 95 -6.31 -3.95 0.26
N TRP A 96 -6.41 -3.62 -1.02
CA TRP A 96 -6.42 -2.27 -1.54
C TRP A 96 -7.83 -1.62 -1.59
N GLU A 97 -8.88 -2.31 -1.16
CA GLU A 97 -10.28 -1.86 -1.27
C GLU A 97 -10.64 -1.38 -2.68
N VAL A 98 -10.18 -2.09 -3.70
CA VAL A 98 -10.57 -1.81 -5.07
C VAL A 98 -11.90 -2.49 -5.36
N PRO A 99 -12.98 -1.74 -5.62
CA PRO A 99 -14.30 -2.34 -5.89
C PRO A 99 -14.30 -3.19 -7.15
N LYS A 100 -15.07 -4.27 -7.17
CA LYS A 100 -15.30 -5.10 -8.37
C LYS A 100 -15.84 -4.32 -9.57
N THR A 101 -16.61 -3.28 -9.28
CA THR A 101 -17.43 -2.51 -10.21
C THR A 101 -16.90 -1.09 -10.45
N LEU A 102 -15.60 -0.85 -10.38
CA LEU A 102 -15.10 0.30 -11.09
C LEU A 102 -15.31 0.03 -12.56
N LEU A 103 -16.51 0.39 -13.03
CA LEU A 103 -16.80 0.46 -14.44
C LEU A 103 -15.74 1.37 -15.05
N TYR A 104 -14.89 0.79 -15.86
CA TYR A 104 -14.06 1.53 -16.79
C TYR A 104 -15.02 2.39 -17.62
N GLN A 105 -15.10 3.69 -17.32
CA GLN A 105 -15.81 4.61 -18.21
C GLN A 105 -15.00 4.69 -19.48
N GLU A 106 -15.64 4.28 -20.57
CA GLU A 106 -15.15 4.28 -21.92
C GLU A 106 -14.53 5.63 -22.30
N GLU A 107 -13.23 5.67 -22.48
CA GLU A 107 -12.65 6.54 -23.49
C GLU A 107 -12.72 5.81 -24.82
N ASN A 108 -13.69 6.11 -25.66
CA ASN A 108 -13.83 5.72 -27.08
C ASN A 108 -14.96 4.75 -27.48
N GLY A 109 -16.06 4.67 -26.76
CA GLY A 109 -17.31 4.13 -27.35
C GLY A 109 -17.27 2.68 -27.84
N VAL A 110 -16.42 1.83 -27.30
CA VAL A 110 -16.39 0.39 -27.58
C VAL A 110 -16.87 -0.36 -26.35
N ASN A 111 -18.00 -1.04 -26.46
CA ASN A 111 -18.50 -2.00 -25.48
C ASN A 111 -17.53 -3.18 -25.34
N ALA A 112 -16.44 -2.97 -24.61
CA ALA A 112 -15.59 -4.08 -24.18
C ALA A 112 -16.31 -4.79 -23.03
N THR A 113 -16.60 -6.06 -23.18
CA THR A 113 -17.05 -6.94 -22.09
C THR A 113 -15.93 -6.97 -21.06
N ILE A 114 -16.05 -6.16 -20.02
CA ILE A 114 -15.05 -6.04 -18.97
C ILE A 114 -15.05 -7.35 -18.21
N SER A 115 -13.86 -7.93 -18.05
CA SER A 115 -13.65 -9.01 -17.07
C SER A 115 -14.28 -8.58 -15.75
N PRO A 116 -15.07 -9.42 -15.08
CA PRO A 116 -15.82 -9.02 -13.88
C PRO A 116 -14.93 -8.58 -12.73
N ARG A 117 -13.62 -8.63 -12.88
CA ARG A 117 -12.64 -8.16 -11.90
C ARG A 117 -11.27 -7.92 -12.53
N TYR A 118 -10.44 -7.14 -11.85
CA TYR A 118 -9.03 -7.00 -12.19
C TYR A 118 -8.25 -8.29 -11.87
N THR A 119 -7.27 -8.61 -12.70
CA THR A 119 -6.41 -9.79 -12.59
C THR A 119 -4.94 -9.37 -12.43
N SER A 120 -4.02 -10.32 -12.28
CA SER A 120 -2.58 -10.05 -12.33
C SER A 120 -2.15 -9.34 -13.63
N TYR A 121 -2.85 -9.58 -14.75
CA TYR A 121 -2.65 -8.84 -16.00
C TYR A 121 -2.97 -7.35 -15.83
N SER A 122 -4.09 -7.03 -15.19
CA SER A 122 -4.52 -5.65 -14.96
C SER A 122 -3.53 -4.91 -14.06
N PHE A 123 -3.07 -5.55 -12.98
CA PHE A 123 -2.04 -5.00 -12.11
C PHE A 123 -0.73 -4.74 -12.86
N TYR A 124 -0.25 -5.70 -13.64
CA TYR A 124 1.02 -5.62 -14.36
C TYR A 124 1.03 -4.54 -15.45
N ASN A 125 -0.10 -4.32 -16.12
CA ASN A 125 -0.26 -3.32 -17.18
C ASN A 125 -0.83 -1.99 -16.68
N CYS A 126 -0.96 -1.81 -15.38
CA CYS A 126 -1.52 -0.60 -14.75
C CYS A 126 -2.90 -0.22 -15.31
N VAL A 127 -3.75 -1.22 -15.53
CA VAL A 127 -5.16 -1.04 -15.91
C VAL A 127 -5.98 -1.03 -14.62
N GLY A 128 -6.11 0.13 -14.00
CA GLY A 128 -6.79 0.31 -12.72
C GLY A 128 -6.21 1.47 -11.92
N PRO A 129 -6.70 1.71 -10.71
CA PRO A 129 -6.31 2.87 -9.90
C PRO A 129 -4.96 2.67 -9.19
N TRP A 130 -3.94 2.42 -9.94
CA TRP A 130 -2.54 2.24 -9.50
C TRP A 130 -1.56 2.58 -10.61
N TYR A 131 -0.31 2.79 -10.24
CA TYR A 131 0.78 3.12 -11.16
C TYR A 131 2.05 2.34 -10.81
N GLU A 132 2.93 2.17 -11.82
CA GLU A 132 4.24 1.55 -11.64
C GLU A 132 5.22 2.52 -10.99
N LEU A 133 5.99 2.03 -10.02
CA LEU A 133 7.11 2.76 -9.45
C LEU A 133 8.35 2.59 -10.37
N THR A 134 9.13 3.63 -10.50
CA THR A 134 10.33 3.61 -11.35
C THR A 134 11.46 2.70 -10.83
N SER A 135 11.37 2.25 -9.57
CA SER A 135 12.34 1.34 -8.94
C SER A 135 11.72 0.63 -7.75
N ARG A 136 12.17 -0.61 -7.48
CA ARG A 136 11.83 -1.33 -6.24
C ARG A 136 12.36 -0.64 -4.98
N SER A 137 13.40 0.19 -5.08
CA SER A 137 13.91 0.98 -3.96
C SER A 137 12.89 2.00 -3.43
N LEU A 138 11.83 2.28 -4.20
CA LEU A 138 10.73 3.16 -3.81
C LEU A 138 9.57 2.42 -3.14
N LEU A 139 9.65 1.09 -3.03
CA LEU A 139 8.63 0.29 -2.36
C LEU A 139 8.48 0.70 -0.90
N ARG A 140 7.24 0.76 -0.47
CA ARG A 140 6.83 0.93 0.93
C ARG A 140 5.79 -0.13 1.28
N GLU A 141 5.64 -0.42 2.55
CA GLU A 141 4.62 -1.36 3.04
C GLU A 141 3.25 -1.05 2.43
N GLY A 142 2.54 -2.07 1.97
CA GLY A 142 1.26 -1.94 1.30
C GLY A 142 1.33 -1.75 -0.22
N ASP A 143 2.51 -1.49 -0.81
CA ASP A 143 2.69 -1.56 -2.26
C ASP A 143 2.63 -3.02 -2.74
N ILE A 144 2.45 -3.21 -4.03
CA ILE A 144 2.37 -4.54 -4.64
C ILE A 144 3.62 -4.80 -5.50
N LEU A 145 4.10 -6.03 -5.44
CA LEU A 145 4.99 -6.62 -6.43
C LEU A 145 4.18 -7.59 -7.28
N VAL A 146 4.14 -7.35 -8.58
CA VAL A 146 3.34 -8.13 -9.54
C VAL A 146 4.17 -8.62 -10.71
N LYS A 147 3.95 -9.86 -11.12
CA LYS A 147 4.41 -10.40 -12.40
C LYS A 147 3.24 -10.88 -13.26
N ASN A 148 3.42 -10.78 -14.58
CA ASN A 148 2.54 -11.41 -15.54
C ASN A 148 3.30 -11.59 -16.85
N ASN A 149 3.32 -12.81 -17.41
CA ASN A 149 3.99 -13.15 -18.67
C ASN A 149 3.01 -13.57 -19.76
N GLY A 150 1.72 -13.29 -19.60
CA GLY A 150 0.66 -13.68 -20.51
C GLY A 150 0.09 -15.08 -20.25
N THR A 151 0.87 -16.00 -19.67
CA THR A 151 0.43 -17.37 -19.37
C THR A 151 0.19 -17.54 -17.86
N SER A 152 1.02 -16.93 -17.05
CA SER A 152 0.91 -16.97 -15.58
C SER A 152 1.18 -15.60 -14.98
N GLY A 153 0.57 -15.34 -13.85
CA GLY A 153 0.77 -14.11 -13.11
C GLY A 153 0.73 -14.34 -11.60
N HIS A 154 1.30 -13.40 -10.84
CA HIS A 154 1.24 -13.44 -9.40
C HIS A 154 1.27 -12.03 -8.82
N VAL A 155 0.49 -11.82 -7.77
CA VAL A 155 0.36 -10.55 -7.05
C VAL A 155 0.75 -10.78 -5.60
N THR A 156 1.62 -9.93 -5.05
CA THR A 156 2.05 -9.99 -3.65
C THR A 156 2.02 -8.60 -3.05
N ILE A 157 1.75 -8.49 -1.76
CA ILE A 157 1.78 -7.21 -1.02
C ILE A 157 3.11 -7.11 -0.30
N TYR A 158 3.85 -6.04 -0.55
CA TYR A 158 5.13 -5.77 0.11
C TYR A 158 4.91 -5.35 1.57
N ALA A 159 5.65 -5.97 2.47
CA ALA A 159 5.59 -5.75 3.91
C ALA A 159 6.95 -5.40 4.53
N GLY A 160 7.88 -4.89 3.73
CA GLY A 160 9.22 -4.51 4.19
C GLY A 160 10.33 -5.45 3.73
N GLY A 161 11.50 -5.36 4.35
CA GLY A 161 12.68 -6.13 4.00
C GLY A 161 13.43 -5.60 2.77
N ASP A 162 14.44 -6.35 2.31
CA ASP A 162 15.20 -5.98 1.12
C ASP A 162 14.35 -6.18 -0.13
N ALA A 163 13.99 -5.08 -0.78
CA ALA A 163 13.11 -5.05 -1.94
C ALA A 163 13.63 -5.85 -3.16
N TRP A 164 14.93 -6.14 -3.20
CA TRP A 164 15.58 -6.83 -4.32
C TRP A 164 15.88 -8.30 -4.03
N ASN A 165 16.39 -8.60 -2.84
CA ASN A 165 16.90 -9.93 -2.54
C ASN A 165 15.98 -10.75 -1.65
N SER A 166 15.35 -10.11 -0.66
CA SER A 166 14.53 -10.81 0.34
C SER A 166 13.36 -9.95 0.84
N PRO A 167 12.48 -9.49 -0.07
CA PRO A 167 11.29 -8.77 0.35
C PRO A 167 10.44 -9.65 1.26
N VAL A 168 9.93 -9.05 2.33
CA VAL A 168 8.87 -9.64 3.13
C VAL A 168 7.56 -9.31 2.43
N ILE A 169 6.75 -10.32 2.17
CA ILE A 169 5.51 -10.19 1.42
C ILE A 169 4.37 -10.93 2.10
N TYR A 170 3.14 -10.45 1.84
CA TYR A 170 1.92 -11.24 2.01
C TYR A 170 1.49 -11.75 0.64
N GLU A 171 1.12 -13.02 0.55
CA GLU A 171 0.69 -13.63 -0.70
C GLU A 171 -0.37 -14.71 -0.50
N ALA A 172 -1.28 -14.82 -1.48
CA ALA A 172 -2.11 -16.00 -1.71
C ALA A 172 -1.40 -16.83 -2.80
N PRO A 173 -0.63 -17.88 -2.40
CA PRO A 173 0.42 -18.44 -3.26
C PRO A 173 -0.09 -19.35 -4.37
N GLY A 174 -1.20 -20.05 -4.16
CA GLY A 174 -1.78 -20.97 -5.14
C GLY A 174 -2.66 -22.04 -4.52
N THR A 175 -3.30 -22.83 -5.36
CA THR A 175 -4.23 -23.91 -4.95
C THR A 175 -3.59 -24.88 -3.95
N GLY A 176 -4.31 -25.19 -2.90
CA GLY A 176 -3.86 -26.09 -1.83
C GLY A 176 -2.95 -25.43 -0.80
N LEU A 177 -2.74 -24.13 -0.89
CA LEU A 177 -1.93 -23.37 0.05
C LEU A 177 -2.75 -22.26 0.70
N GLU A 178 -2.33 -21.85 1.89
CA GLU A 178 -2.95 -20.76 2.63
C GLU A 178 -2.24 -19.43 2.35
N ILE A 179 -2.96 -18.33 2.56
CA ILE A 179 -2.38 -16.99 2.58
C ILE A 179 -1.34 -16.94 3.70
N ARG A 180 -0.18 -16.39 3.35
CA ARG A 180 0.98 -16.37 4.25
C ARG A 180 1.75 -15.07 4.18
N ARG A 181 2.51 -14.80 5.23
CA ARG A 181 3.57 -13.81 5.28
C ARG A 181 4.92 -14.53 5.21
N ILE A 182 5.75 -14.19 4.25
CA ILE A 182 7.02 -14.87 4.01
C ILE A 182 8.06 -13.89 3.47
N SER A 183 9.34 -14.14 3.75
CA SER A 183 10.45 -13.49 3.06
C SER A 183 11.00 -14.45 2.01
N ARG A 184 11.08 -14.00 0.75
CA ARG A 184 11.68 -14.78 -0.33
C ARG A 184 12.14 -13.89 -1.48
N TYR A 185 13.08 -14.39 -2.25
CA TYR A 185 13.50 -13.74 -3.49
C TYR A 185 12.35 -13.69 -4.50
N LEU A 186 12.19 -12.51 -5.11
CA LEU A 186 11.29 -12.27 -6.23
C LEU A 186 12.14 -11.80 -7.42
N GLY A 187 12.11 -12.55 -8.52
CA GLY A 187 12.89 -12.26 -9.73
C GLY A 187 12.62 -10.86 -10.32
N SER A 188 13.45 -10.45 -11.26
CA SER A 188 13.36 -9.12 -11.90
C SER A 188 12.07 -8.91 -12.70
N GLU A 189 11.36 -9.98 -13.03
CA GLU A 189 10.06 -9.95 -13.71
C GLU A 189 8.91 -9.36 -12.87
N TYR A 190 9.11 -9.21 -11.55
CA TYR A 190 8.13 -8.54 -10.71
C TYR A 190 8.29 -7.03 -10.78
N LYS A 191 7.23 -6.33 -11.14
CA LYS A 191 7.14 -4.87 -11.15
C LYS A 191 6.61 -4.34 -9.83
N PRO A 192 7.15 -3.23 -9.33
CA PRO A 192 6.62 -2.53 -8.17
C PRO A 192 5.49 -1.59 -8.60
N ILE A 193 4.33 -1.72 -8.00
CA ILE A 193 3.19 -0.85 -8.26
C ILE A 193 2.61 -0.30 -6.96
N ARG A 194 2.02 0.89 -7.05
CA ARG A 194 1.41 1.61 -5.94
C ARG A 194 -0.01 1.98 -6.25
N ARG A 195 -0.89 1.78 -5.27
CA ARG A 195 -2.28 2.22 -5.31
C ARG A 195 -2.36 3.75 -5.34
N GLU A 196 -3.28 4.29 -6.11
CA GLU A 196 -3.71 5.69 -6.00
C GLU A 196 -4.50 5.92 -4.70
N SER A 197 -4.76 7.17 -4.36
CA SER A 197 -5.52 7.55 -3.16
C SER A 197 -4.97 6.93 -1.86
N LEU A 198 -3.64 6.91 -1.71
CA LEU A 198 -2.99 6.60 -0.45
C LEU A 198 -2.89 7.87 0.40
N ALA A 199 -3.35 7.78 1.63
CA ALA A 199 -3.03 8.76 2.66
C ALA A 199 -1.69 8.37 3.30
N ASP A 200 -0.61 8.94 2.83
CA ASP A 200 0.65 8.93 3.57
C ASP A 200 0.47 9.86 4.78
N GLY A 201 0.30 9.29 5.96
CA GLY A 201 0.15 10.06 7.19
C GLY A 201 1.44 10.80 7.57
N ILE A 202 1.32 11.77 8.46
CA ILE A 202 2.47 12.39 9.09
C ILE A 202 3.02 11.42 10.13
N ILE A 203 4.23 10.91 9.90
CA ILE A 203 4.92 10.04 10.83
C ILE A 203 5.90 10.87 11.66
N LEU A 204 5.83 10.70 12.95
CA LEU A 204 6.80 11.19 13.92
C LEU A 204 7.52 9.98 14.49
N ASP A 205 8.78 9.87 14.15
CA ASP A 205 9.70 8.88 14.71
C ASP A 205 10.07 9.24 16.15
N ASN A 206 10.93 8.54 16.76
CA ASN A 206 11.34 8.62 18.16
C ASN A 206 11.15 9.99 18.80
N PRO A 207 10.59 10.09 20.02
CA PRO A 207 10.44 11.37 20.68
C PRO A 207 11.83 12.01 20.94
N THR A 208 11.93 13.29 20.61
CA THR A 208 13.16 14.07 20.85
C THR A 208 13.35 14.39 22.33
N ALA A 209 14.52 14.86 22.72
CA ALA A 209 14.81 15.29 24.09
C ALA A 209 13.80 16.34 24.63
N LYS A 210 13.21 17.17 23.74
CA LYS A 210 12.14 18.13 24.07
C LYS A 210 10.77 17.49 24.23
N SER A 211 10.61 16.27 23.72
CA SER A 211 9.37 15.50 23.74
C SER A 211 9.39 14.39 24.78
N ILE A 212 10.44 14.32 25.59
CA ILE A 212 10.61 13.38 26.68
C ILE A 212 10.65 14.19 27.99
N GLY A 213 9.90 13.76 28.99
CA GLY A 213 9.81 14.41 30.27
C GLY A 213 9.95 13.43 31.45
N GLY A 214 10.31 13.98 32.59
CA GLY A 214 10.47 13.25 33.84
C GLY A 214 11.56 13.86 34.72
N PRO A 215 11.78 13.32 35.93
CA PRO A 215 12.84 13.76 36.83
C PRO A 215 14.22 13.58 36.20
N GLY A 216 14.92 14.68 36.03
CA GLY A 216 16.19 14.74 35.30
C GLY A 216 16.02 15.07 33.83
N ALA A 217 16.74 16.05 33.34
CA ALA A 217 16.66 16.47 31.94
C ALA A 217 16.96 15.30 31.00
N GLY A 218 15.96 14.83 30.25
CA GLY A 218 16.05 13.71 29.34
C GLY A 218 15.34 12.43 29.76
N GLY A 219 14.75 12.37 31.00
CA GLY A 219 13.83 11.30 31.41
C GLY A 219 14.39 9.88 31.43
N ASN A 220 15.69 9.68 31.40
CA ASN A 220 16.35 8.35 31.40
C ASN A 220 15.88 7.37 30.28
N TRP A 221 15.34 7.90 29.20
CA TRP A 221 15.04 7.10 28.03
C TRP A 221 16.32 6.64 27.32
N SER A 222 16.39 5.36 27.00
CA SER A 222 17.54 4.74 26.36
C SER A 222 17.21 4.36 24.92
N ARG A 223 18.09 4.72 23.98
CA ARG A 223 18.00 4.29 22.58
C ARG A 223 18.41 2.84 22.45
N SER A 224 17.73 2.08 21.59
CA SER A 224 18.03 0.66 21.38
C SER A 224 17.64 0.22 19.97
N THR A 225 18.40 -0.75 19.47
CA THR A 225 18.15 -1.50 18.23
C THR A 225 18.04 -3.00 18.48
N ASN A 226 18.01 -3.42 19.75
CA ASN A 226 18.14 -4.83 20.14
C ASN A 226 16.98 -5.71 19.67
N ILE A 227 15.78 -5.14 19.51
CA ILE A 227 14.61 -5.89 19.04
C ILE A 227 14.14 -5.24 17.74
N SER A 228 14.07 -6.04 16.66
CA SER A 228 13.63 -5.58 15.35
C SER A 228 12.14 -5.21 15.33
N GLY A 229 11.73 -4.45 14.30
CA GLY A 229 10.34 -4.03 14.09
C GLY A 229 10.07 -2.57 14.45
N TYR A 230 11.08 -1.82 14.90
CA TYR A 230 10.98 -0.36 15.06
C TYR A 230 10.86 0.36 13.70
N TYR A 231 10.42 1.61 13.77
CA TYR A 231 10.41 2.52 12.64
C TYR A 231 11.73 3.30 12.61
N GLY A 232 12.22 3.65 11.43
CA GLY A 232 13.47 4.40 11.29
C GLY A 232 14.71 3.62 11.74
N ASP A 233 15.59 4.29 12.49
CA ASP A 233 16.91 3.77 12.83
C ASP A 233 16.98 3.05 14.19
N ASP A 234 16.08 3.37 15.12
CA ASP A 234 16.04 2.82 16.47
C ASP A 234 14.72 3.10 17.19
N TYR A 235 14.61 2.68 18.43
CA TYR A 235 13.51 3.03 19.33
C TYR A 235 14.05 3.49 20.69
N GLN A 236 13.22 4.15 21.47
CA GLN A 236 13.54 4.51 22.85
C GLN A 236 12.78 3.60 23.83
N SER A 237 13.43 3.30 24.96
CA SER A 237 12.86 2.49 26.04
C SER A 237 13.06 3.13 27.39
N HIS A 238 12.13 2.92 28.30
CA HIS A 238 12.22 3.31 29.70
C HIS A 238 11.82 2.16 30.62
N ALA A 239 12.57 1.94 31.69
CA ALA A 239 12.21 0.95 32.70
C ALA A 239 10.93 1.38 33.43
N PRO A 240 10.19 0.46 34.08
CA PRO A 240 9.10 0.80 34.98
C PRO A 240 9.53 1.82 36.03
N THR A 241 8.67 2.80 36.33
CA THR A 241 8.97 3.86 37.31
C THR A 241 7.71 4.34 38.02
N THR A 242 7.87 4.88 39.21
CA THR A 242 6.84 5.65 39.96
C THR A 242 6.92 7.14 39.65
N ASP A 243 8.01 7.59 39.09
CA ASP A 243 8.21 8.98 38.70
C ASP A 243 7.33 9.40 37.55
N SER A 244 7.05 10.69 37.41
CA SER A 244 6.30 11.25 36.29
C SER A 244 7.17 11.28 35.02
N VAL A 245 7.23 10.18 34.31
CA VAL A 245 8.02 10.01 33.09
C VAL A 245 7.10 9.77 31.89
N TRP A 246 7.32 10.51 30.82
CA TRP A 246 6.49 10.44 29.62
C TRP A 246 7.29 10.68 28.32
N ALA A 247 6.74 10.19 27.21
CA ALA A 247 7.16 10.50 25.84
C ALA A 247 5.98 11.08 25.07
N ARG A 248 6.22 12.10 24.22
CA ARG A 248 5.17 12.83 23.49
C ARG A 248 5.55 13.03 22.03
N TRP A 249 4.59 12.82 21.15
CA TRP A 249 4.66 13.16 19.73
C TRP A 249 3.68 14.28 19.44
N THR A 250 4.17 15.40 18.89
CA THR A 250 3.37 16.56 18.54
C THR A 250 3.61 16.89 17.06
N PRO A 251 2.67 16.57 16.17
CA PRO A 251 2.78 16.89 14.76
C PRO A 251 2.54 18.39 14.51
N ARG A 252 3.02 18.88 13.37
CA ARG A 252 2.48 20.09 12.75
C ARG A 252 1.48 19.64 11.70
N LEU A 253 0.19 19.68 12.05
CA LEU A 253 -0.89 19.23 11.18
C LEU A 253 -1.19 20.28 10.10
N PRO A 254 -1.32 19.90 8.82
CA PRO A 254 -1.59 20.84 7.73
C PRO A 254 -3.04 21.33 7.71
N SER A 255 -3.97 20.52 8.20
CA SER A 255 -5.41 20.80 8.13
C SER A 255 -6.12 20.50 9.44
N THR A 256 -7.18 21.25 9.73
CA THR A 256 -8.14 20.90 10.77
C THR A 256 -9.05 19.79 10.25
N GLY A 257 -9.32 18.76 11.05
CA GLY A 257 -10.20 17.65 10.68
C GLY A 257 -9.97 16.41 11.52
N TYR A 258 -10.51 15.31 11.04
CA TYR A 258 -10.32 14.02 11.68
C TYR A 258 -9.01 13.39 11.24
N TYR A 259 -8.32 12.76 12.19
CA TYR A 259 -7.13 11.97 11.95
C TYR A 259 -7.24 10.63 12.65
N GLU A 260 -6.95 9.57 11.94
CA GLU A 260 -6.71 8.28 12.57
C GLU A 260 -5.26 8.22 13.05
N ILE A 261 -5.11 7.75 14.29
CA ILE A 261 -3.81 7.73 14.98
C ILE A 261 -3.32 6.29 15.05
N PHE A 262 -2.10 6.09 14.61
CA PHE A 262 -1.44 4.80 14.73
C PHE A 262 -0.17 4.94 15.59
N LEU A 263 0.08 3.90 16.37
CA LEU A 263 1.28 3.77 17.21
C LEU A 263 2.05 2.53 16.77
N ARG A 264 3.38 2.62 16.80
CA ARG A 264 4.28 1.50 16.51
C ARG A 264 5.25 1.31 17.67
N TRP A 265 5.63 0.06 17.93
CA TRP A 265 6.60 -0.33 18.97
C TRP A 265 7.24 -1.68 18.64
N THR A 266 8.31 -2.02 19.35
CA THR A 266 8.88 -3.38 19.34
C THR A 266 8.29 -4.20 20.46
N ALA A 267 7.72 -5.38 20.18
CA ALA A 267 7.13 -6.24 21.20
C ALA A 267 8.19 -7.09 21.92
N GLY A 268 7.91 -7.42 23.18
CA GLY A 268 8.73 -8.31 24.01
C GLY A 268 8.01 -8.70 25.28
N SER A 269 8.36 -9.85 25.87
CA SER A 269 7.69 -10.35 27.09
C SER A 269 7.92 -9.48 28.33
N ASP A 270 8.99 -8.69 28.32
CA ASP A 270 9.38 -7.75 29.36
C ASP A 270 8.74 -6.35 29.24
N ARG A 271 7.91 -6.14 28.20
CA ARG A 271 7.24 -4.86 27.92
C ARG A 271 5.98 -4.68 28.77
N ALA A 272 5.50 -3.44 28.84
CA ALA A 272 4.26 -3.10 29.54
C ALA A 272 3.04 -3.79 28.89
N SER A 273 2.18 -4.42 29.72
CA SER A 273 0.98 -5.11 29.23
C SER A 273 -0.28 -4.23 29.26
N GLY A 274 -0.26 -3.13 30.02
CA GLY A 274 -1.39 -2.20 30.17
C GLY A 274 -0.94 -0.74 30.10
N LEU A 275 -0.10 -0.39 29.12
CA LEU A 275 0.49 0.93 29.00
C LEU A 275 -0.56 1.99 28.68
N MET A 276 -0.63 3.05 29.51
CA MET A 276 -1.50 4.19 29.26
C MET A 276 -0.91 5.11 28.19
N VAL A 277 -1.69 5.36 27.17
CA VAL A 277 -1.45 6.34 26.10
C VAL A 277 -2.58 7.35 26.11
N THR A 278 -2.27 8.64 26.04
CA THR A 278 -3.27 9.71 25.97
C THR A 278 -3.23 10.38 24.60
N VAL A 279 -4.37 10.43 23.96
CA VAL A 279 -4.60 11.26 22.77
C VAL A 279 -5.12 12.60 23.23
N ASN A 280 -4.31 13.65 23.08
CA ASN A 280 -4.65 15.01 23.49
C ASN A 280 -5.26 15.76 22.31
N THR A 281 -6.53 16.14 22.42
CA THR A 281 -7.30 16.80 21.36
C THR A 281 -7.90 18.12 21.85
N PRO A 282 -8.39 19.00 20.96
CA PRO A 282 -9.13 20.19 21.34
C PRO A 282 -10.40 19.91 22.15
N SER A 283 -10.98 18.72 22.02
CA SER A 283 -12.18 18.30 22.72
C SER A 283 -11.90 17.60 24.06
N GLY A 284 -10.63 17.44 24.42
CA GLY A 284 -10.21 16.79 25.67
C GLY A 284 -9.17 15.69 25.46
N GLN A 285 -8.92 14.93 26.51
CA GLN A 285 -7.97 13.85 26.54
C GLN A 285 -8.66 12.50 26.50
N TYR A 286 -8.23 11.64 25.59
CA TYR A 286 -8.74 10.27 25.45
C TYR A 286 -7.67 9.28 25.86
N LYS A 287 -7.92 8.50 26.91
CA LYS A 287 -7.00 7.46 27.39
C LYS A 287 -7.21 6.19 26.59
N ARG A 288 -6.10 5.56 26.20
CA ARG A 288 -6.02 4.24 25.60
C ARG A 288 -5.05 3.38 26.36
N PHE A 289 -5.32 2.09 26.47
CA PHE A 289 -4.42 1.13 27.09
C PHE A 289 -3.96 0.14 26.03
N ILE A 290 -2.65 -0.02 25.90
CA ILE A 290 -2.05 -0.91 24.89
C ILE A 290 -1.18 -1.97 25.57
N ASN A 291 -1.09 -3.13 24.92
CA ASN A 291 -0.21 -4.21 25.34
C ASN A 291 1.01 -4.25 24.42
N GLN A 292 2.16 -3.80 24.92
CA GLN A 292 3.40 -3.81 24.16
C GLN A 292 4.11 -5.16 24.11
N ARG A 293 3.57 -6.20 24.75
CA ARG A 293 4.09 -7.57 24.65
C ARG A 293 3.73 -8.24 23.32
N ILE A 294 2.72 -7.70 22.64
CA ILE A 294 2.18 -8.22 21.36
C ILE A 294 2.11 -7.09 20.31
N ASN A 295 1.82 -7.45 19.08
CA ASN A 295 1.63 -6.51 17.95
C ASN A 295 2.83 -5.60 17.65
N GLY A 296 4.05 -6.01 17.98
CA GLY A 296 5.26 -5.28 17.62
C GLY A 296 5.55 -5.27 16.13
N GLY A 297 6.21 -4.22 15.66
CA GLY A 297 6.58 -4.07 14.26
C GLY A 297 5.41 -3.71 13.33
N LYS A 298 4.28 -3.31 13.88
CA LYS A 298 3.05 -2.96 13.16
C LYS A 298 2.55 -1.58 13.56
N TRP A 299 1.77 -0.96 12.66
CA TRP A 299 0.98 0.21 12.98
C TRP A 299 -0.33 -0.21 13.66
N PHE A 300 -0.48 0.10 14.93
CA PHE A 300 -1.65 -0.22 15.74
C PHE A 300 -2.53 1.01 15.88
N SER A 301 -3.80 0.92 15.44
CA SER A 301 -4.75 2.04 15.51
C SER A 301 -5.17 2.32 16.96
N LEU A 302 -5.06 3.58 17.35
CA LEU A 302 -5.62 4.12 18.60
C LEU A 302 -7.03 4.67 18.42
N GLY A 303 -7.53 4.73 17.18
CA GLY A 303 -8.82 5.29 16.79
C GLY A 303 -8.70 6.65 16.09
N GLN A 304 -9.86 7.23 15.80
CA GLN A 304 -10.01 8.46 15.04
C GLN A 304 -10.42 9.61 15.96
N TYR A 305 -9.77 10.79 15.79
CA TYR A 305 -9.97 11.96 16.63
C TYR A 305 -9.92 13.25 15.81
N SER A 306 -10.65 14.28 16.28
CA SER A 306 -10.60 15.61 15.68
C SER A 306 -9.39 16.39 16.20
N PHE A 307 -8.66 17.04 15.29
CA PHE A 307 -7.53 17.92 15.59
C PHE A 307 -7.64 19.23 14.85
N ARG A 308 -6.94 20.26 15.34
CA ARG A 308 -6.76 21.54 14.63
C ARG A 308 -5.45 21.56 13.87
N ALA A 309 -5.41 22.29 12.77
CA ALA A 309 -4.17 22.58 12.06
C ALA A 309 -3.16 23.29 12.95
N GLY A 310 -1.86 23.07 12.66
CA GLY A 310 -0.75 23.69 13.38
C GLY A 310 -0.06 22.78 14.39
N TYR A 311 0.73 23.36 15.27
CA TYR A 311 1.51 22.69 16.32
C TYR A 311 0.91 23.03 17.68
N ALA A 312 0.38 22.03 18.39
CA ALA A 312 -0.34 22.25 19.64
C ALA A 312 -0.07 21.11 20.66
N PRO A 313 1.04 21.15 21.43
CA PRO A 313 1.41 20.05 22.34
C PRO A 313 0.34 19.67 23.38
N ALA A 314 -0.46 20.63 23.82
CA ALA A 314 -1.50 20.38 24.82
C ALA A 314 -2.78 19.75 24.24
N THR A 315 -3.09 20.02 22.95
CA THR A 315 -4.36 19.65 22.33
C THR A 315 -4.20 19.04 20.93
N GLY A 316 -2.99 18.61 20.58
CA GLY A 316 -2.64 18.05 19.28
C GLY A 316 -1.45 17.10 19.40
N SER A 317 -1.46 16.18 20.36
CA SER A 317 -0.34 15.30 20.62
C SER A 317 -0.77 13.93 21.13
N ILE A 318 0.15 12.97 21.03
CA ILE A 318 0.04 11.66 21.66
C ILE A 318 1.07 11.61 22.79
N THR A 319 0.66 11.22 23.98
CA THR A 319 1.55 11.09 25.15
C THR A 319 1.46 9.69 25.72
N MET A 320 2.60 9.08 25.94
CA MET A 320 2.78 7.77 26.54
C MET A 320 3.45 7.93 27.90
N TYR A 321 3.02 7.19 28.91
CA TYR A 321 3.52 7.32 30.27
C TYR A 321 4.24 6.06 30.73
N ALA A 322 5.50 6.19 31.16
CA ALA A 322 6.23 5.11 31.81
C ALA A 322 5.86 4.97 33.28
N THR A 323 5.23 6.00 33.86
CA THR A 323 4.76 6.03 35.25
C THR A 323 3.74 4.92 35.49
N GLY A 324 4.02 4.06 36.47
CA GLY A 324 3.10 2.97 36.84
C GLY A 324 3.00 1.82 35.85
N ALA A 325 3.88 1.76 34.85
CA ALA A 325 3.92 0.64 33.90
C ALA A 325 4.41 -0.65 34.59
N ASP A 326 3.89 -1.80 34.14
CA ASP A 326 4.21 -3.14 34.66
C ASP A 326 5.38 -3.81 33.89
N GLY A 327 6.08 -3.07 33.04
CA GLY A 327 7.20 -3.51 32.24
C GLY A 327 7.87 -2.36 31.52
N TYR A 328 8.89 -2.66 30.70
CA TYR A 328 9.54 -1.66 29.88
C TYR A 328 8.56 -0.99 28.93
N VAL A 329 8.65 0.31 28.79
CA VAL A 329 7.86 1.13 27.87
C VAL A 329 8.69 1.44 26.65
N ILE A 330 8.14 1.18 25.48
CA ILE A 330 8.78 1.44 24.19
C ILE A 330 8.13 2.64 23.54
N ALA A 331 8.93 3.67 23.29
CA ALA A 331 8.58 4.85 22.53
C ALA A 331 9.31 4.79 21.17
N ASP A 332 8.55 4.51 20.11
CA ASP A 332 9.05 4.34 18.75
C ASP A 332 8.39 5.40 17.86
N ALA A 333 7.35 5.09 17.10
CA ALA A 333 6.77 6.04 16.15
C ALA A 333 5.25 6.18 16.28
N VAL A 334 4.76 7.37 15.93
CA VAL A 334 3.32 7.68 15.82
C VAL A 334 3.01 8.21 14.43
N GLN A 335 1.90 7.75 13.82
CA GLN A 335 1.41 8.22 12.55
C GLN A 335 0.04 8.89 12.71
N PHE A 336 -0.12 10.05 12.08
CA PHE A 336 -1.36 10.80 11.99
C PHE A 336 -1.86 10.76 10.54
N VAL A 337 -3.00 10.16 10.30
CA VAL A 337 -3.57 10.01 8.97
C VAL A 337 -4.84 10.81 8.86
N TYR A 338 -4.84 11.81 7.98
CA TYR A 338 -6.03 12.63 7.72
C TYR A 338 -7.16 11.79 7.12
N LYS A 339 -8.35 11.94 7.68
CA LYS A 339 -9.60 11.35 7.17
C LYS A 339 -10.50 12.51 6.74
N PRO A 340 -10.73 12.68 5.43
CA PRO A 340 -11.52 13.78 4.89
C PRO A 340 -13.00 13.73 5.31
#